data_aa2d46a405a8769e8e925c61c8996644
#
_entry.id   aa2d46a405a8769e8e925c61c8996644
#
_cell.length_a   1.000
_cell.length_b   1.000
_cell.length_c   1.000
_cell.angle_alpha   90.00
_cell.angle_beta   90.00
_cell.angle_gamma   90.00
#
_symmetry.space_group_name_H-M   'P 1'
#
loop_
_entity.id
_entity.type
_entity.pdbx_description
1 polymer ?
#
loop_
_entity_poly.entity_id
_entity_poly.type
_entity_poly.pdbx_seq_one_letter_code
_entity_poly.pdbx_strand_id
1 'polypeptide(L)'
;VELENGHETSREVVEHPGGVCVAALTEKNELLFVRQFRYPYGEVVLELPAGKLEKGSTPLENGKRELKEETGATGFGYLSLGKLYPSPGYTSEIIHLYFCRVENFGEMEPDDDEFLEVERIPLEKAVEMVLNNEIPDSKTQTAVLKTAMLLEKGIL
;
A
#
# COMPACT_ATOMS: atom_id res chain seq x y z
N VAL A 1 -19.25 22.34 -12.99
CA VAL A 1 -18.32 22.31 -14.13
C VAL A 1 -19.11 22.38 -15.43
N GLU A 2 -18.58 23.06 -16.43
CA GLU A 2 -19.09 23.06 -17.79
C GLU A 2 -18.44 21.88 -18.56
N LEU A 3 -19.28 21.13 -19.27
CA LEU A 3 -18.84 20.01 -20.11
C LEU A 3 -18.48 20.51 -21.52
N GLU A 4 -17.79 19.69 -22.32
CA GLU A 4 -17.38 19.98 -23.70
C GLU A 4 -18.56 20.31 -24.64
N ASN A 5 -19.75 19.83 -24.31
CA ASN A 5 -20.99 20.10 -25.04
C ASN A 5 -21.74 21.36 -24.54
N GLY A 6 -21.16 22.12 -23.61
CA GLY A 6 -21.73 23.33 -23.01
C GLY A 6 -22.78 23.09 -21.92
N HIS A 7 -23.03 21.84 -21.53
CA HIS A 7 -23.93 21.55 -20.42
C HIS A 7 -23.20 21.70 -19.07
N GLU A 8 -23.91 22.23 -18.08
CA GLU A 8 -23.41 22.28 -16.70
C GLU A 8 -23.74 20.99 -15.92
N THR A 9 -22.82 20.57 -15.07
CA THR A 9 -23.03 19.46 -14.16
C THR A 9 -22.24 19.67 -12.87
N SER A 10 -22.59 18.94 -11.79
CA SER A 10 -21.83 18.93 -10.53
C SER A 10 -20.80 17.81 -10.52
N ARG A 11 -19.73 18.03 -9.79
CA ARG A 11 -18.73 17.02 -9.41
C ARG A 11 -18.42 17.19 -7.93
N GLU A 12 -18.49 16.09 -7.20
CA GLU A 12 -18.05 16.02 -5.81
C GLU A 12 -16.67 15.37 -5.78
N VAL A 13 -15.74 15.99 -5.07
CA VAL A 13 -14.35 15.50 -4.98
C VAL A 13 -13.92 15.47 -3.52
N VAL A 14 -13.41 14.33 -3.08
CA VAL A 14 -12.68 14.21 -1.82
C VAL A 14 -11.22 14.55 -2.09
N GLU A 15 -10.76 15.67 -1.54
CA GLU A 15 -9.35 16.05 -1.59
C GLU A 15 -8.53 15.21 -0.60
N HIS A 16 -7.46 14.60 -1.09
CA HIS A 16 -6.60 13.72 -0.29
C HIS A 16 -5.12 14.04 -0.52
N PRO A 17 -4.28 14.04 0.54
CA PRO A 17 -2.86 14.35 0.42
C PRO A 17 -2.07 13.32 -0.42
N GLY A 18 -2.65 12.17 -0.67
CA GLY A 18 -2.01 11.00 -1.26
C GLY A 18 -1.58 10.00 -0.20
N GLY A 19 -1.09 8.87 -0.67
CA GLY A 19 -0.64 7.77 0.18
C GLY A 19 0.59 7.07 -0.39
N VAL A 20 1.13 6.18 0.42
CA VAL A 20 2.22 5.27 0.06
C VAL A 20 1.89 3.87 0.52
N CYS A 21 2.36 2.86 -0.21
CA CYS A 21 2.23 1.45 0.16
C CYS A 21 3.54 0.73 -0.18
N VAL A 22 3.98 -0.17 0.69
CA VAL A 22 5.28 -0.84 0.56
C VAL A 22 5.12 -2.36 0.57
N ALA A 23 5.51 -3.01 -0.53
CA ALA A 23 5.70 -4.45 -0.61
C ALA A 23 7.10 -4.80 -0.07
N ALA A 24 7.19 -5.13 1.21
CA ALA A 24 8.45 -5.46 1.88
C ALA A 24 8.64 -6.98 1.91
N LEU A 25 9.65 -7.48 1.20
CA LEU A 25 9.93 -8.90 1.03
C LEU A 25 11.08 -9.35 1.93
N THR A 26 10.85 -10.37 2.77
CA THR A 26 11.85 -10.98 3.65
C THR A 26 12.80 -11.88 2.87
N GLU A 27 13.91 -12.30 3.51
CA GLU A 27 14.83 -13.29 2.96
C GLU A 27 14.16 -14.67 2.69
N LYS A 28 13.06 -14.95 3.38
CA LYS A 28 12.26 -16.17 3.20
C LYS A 28 11.20 -16.06 2.09
N ASN A 29 11.25 -14.99 1.29
CA ASN A 29 10.23 -14.69 0.29
C ASN A 29 8.81 -14.52 0.86
N GLU A 30 8.69 -13.96 2.06
CA GLU A 30 7.43 -13.60 2.68
C GLU A 30 7.23 -12.09 2.57
N LEU A 31 6.04 -11.63 2.19
CA LEU A 31 5.65 -10.23 2.29
C LEU A 31 5.12 -9.92 3.71
N LEU A 32 5.40 -8.72 4.18
CA LEU A 32 4.83 -8.20 5.42
C LEU A 32 3.46 -7.62 5.14
N PHE A 33 2.49 -8.04 5.94
CA PHE A 33 1.11 -7.55 5.91
C PHE A 33 0.72 -7.00 7.27
N VAL A 34 -0.27 -6.14 7.29
CA VAL A 34 -0.95 -5.64 8.48
C VAL A 34 -2.44 -5.91 8.38
N ARG A 35 -3.08 -6.21 9.52
CA ARG A 35 -4.54 -6.24 9.64
C ARG A 35 -5.00 -4.94 10.28
N GLN A 36 -5.86 -4.22 9.58
CA GLN A 36 -6.38 -2.95 10.05
C GLN A 36 -7.90 -2.89 9.90
N PHE A 37 -8.61 -2.43 10.94
CA PHE A 37 -10.05 -2.20 10.84
C PHE A 37 -10.33 -0.99 9.93
N ARG A 38 -11.15 -1.19 8.91
CA ARG A 38 -11.54 -0.14 7.97
C ARG A 38 -13.01 0.23 8.17
N TYR A 39 -13.23 1.33 8.90
CA TYR A 39 -14.56 1.81 9.27
C TYR A 39 -15.57 1.90 8.11
N PRO A 40 -15.21 2.37 6.89
CA PRO A 40 -16.16 2.44 5.78
C PRO A 40 -16.73 1.08 5.36
N TYR A 41 -15.99 -0.01 5.59
CA TYR A 41 -16.39 -1.38 5.25
C TYR A 41 -16.90 -2.16 6.47
N GLY A 42 -16.61 -1.69 7.68
CA GLY A 42 -16.98 -2.34 8.94
C GLY A 42 -16.25 -3.67 9.18
N GLU A 43 -15.09 -3.85 8.58
CA GLU A 43 -14.31 -5.10 8.65
C GLU A 43 -12.82 -4.87 8.83
N VAL A 44 -12.12 -5.92 9.28
CA VAL A 44 -10.65 -5.96 9.33
C VAL A 44 -10.13 -6.40 7.98
N VAL A 45 -9.33 -5.53 7.35
CA VAL A 45 -8.76 -5.74 6.02
C VAL A 45 -7.29 -6.14 6.14
N LEU A 46 -6.87 -7.12 5.35
CA LEU A 46 -5.47 -7.50 5.20
C LEU A 46 -4.81 -6.64 4.12
N GLU A 47 -3.82 -5.86 4.52
CA GLU A 47 -3.19 -4.86 3.67
C GLU A 47 -1.66 -4.95 3.74
N LEU A 48 -0.96 -4.46 2.72
CA LEU A 48 0.46 -4.15 2.84
C LEU A 48 0.64 -2.85 3.64
N PRO A 49 1.76 -2.68 4.36
CA PRO A 49 2.07 -1.44 5.11
C PRO A 49 1.88 -0.20 4.25
N ALA A 50 1.12 0.77 4.76
CA ALA A 50 0.69 1.91 3.98
C ALA A 50 0.20 3.06 4.86
N GLY A 51 0.51 4.29 4.46
CA GLY A 51 0.01 5.46 5.17
C GLY A 51 -0.14 6.71 4.30
N LYS A 52 -0.58 7.79 4.91
CA LYS A 52 -0.78 9.08 4.26
C LYS A 52 0.55 9.79 4.04
N LEU A 53 0.64 10.56 2.95
CA LEU A 53 1.79 11.43 2.73
C LEU A 53 1.76 12.61 3.70
N GLU A 54 2.90 12.86 4.36
CA GLU A 54 3.10 14.01 5.20
C GLU A 54 3.66 15.20 4.40
N LYS A 55 3.27 16.40 4.81
CA LYS A 55 3.73 17.64 4.17
C LYS A 55 5.23 17.83 4.37
N GLY A 56 5.95 17.97 3.28
CA GLY A 56 7.40 18.21 3.29
C GLY A 56 8.25 16.96 3.17
N SER A 57 7.66 15.77 3.20
CA SER A 57 8.35 14.49 2.99
C SER A 57 8.08 13.95 1.59
N THR A 58 9.04 13.20 1.04
CA THR A 58 8.85 12.49 -0.22
C THR A 58 8.02 11.21 -0.01
N PRO A 59 7.34 10.68 -1.06
CA PRO A 59 6.62 9.40 -0.93
C PRO A 59 7.52 8.24 -0.46
N LEU A 60 8.79 8.23 -0.85
CA LEU A 60 9.73 7.18 -0.41
C LEU A 60 10.08 7.31 1.08
N GLU A 61 10.29 8.53 1.58
CA GLU A 61 10.55 8.77 3.01
C GLU A 61 9.35 8.36 3.86
N ASN A 62 8.12 8.71 3.43
CA ASN A 62 6.91 8.25 4.10
C ASN A 62 6.80 6.71 4.07
N GLY A 63 7.06 6.06 2.92
CA GLY A 63 7.02 4.60 2.84
C GLY A 63 8.01 3.89 3.78
N LYS A 64 9.20 4.46 3.96
CA LYS A 64 10.18 3.94 4.93
C LYS A 64 9.71 4.11 6.37
N ARG A 65 9.09 5.25 6.68
CA ARG A 65 8.55 5.56 8.00
C ARG A 65 7.41 4.60 8.33
N GLU A 66 6.38 4.51 7.47
CA GLU A 66 5.21 3.65 7.65
C GLU A 66 5.62 2.17 7.80
N LEU A 67 6.54 1.67 6.96
CA LEU A 67 7.03 0.30 7.10
C LEU A 67 7.61 0.03 8.49
N LYS A 68 8.38 1.00 9.02
CA LYS A 68 8.99 0.86 10.35
C LYS A 68 7.93 0.94 11.46
N GLU A 69 7.03 1.93 11.40
CA GLU A 69 6.01 2.18 12.42
C GLU A 69 5.04 1.01 12.52
N GLU A 70 4.49 0.56 11.40
CA GLU A 70 3.49 -0.50 11.37
C GLU A 70 4.04 -1.92 11.57
N THR A 71 5.30 -2.18 11.18
CA THR A 71 5.84 -3.56 11.19
C THR A 71 7.14 -3.72 11.96
N GLY A 72 7.75 -2.65 12.43
CA GLY A 72 9.10 -2.65 13.00
C GLY A 72 10.21 -2.92 11.97
N ALA A 73 9.88 -3.13 10.70
CA ALA A 73 10.86 -3.50 9.69
C ALA A 73 11.54 -2.28 9.06
N THR A 74 12.84 -2.39 8.79
CA THR A 74 13.56 -1.51 7.87
C THR A 74 13.90 -2.27 6.59
N GLY A 75 14.03 -1.54 5.49
CA GLY A 75 14.30 -2.15 4.19
C GLY A 75 15.39 -1.45 3.40
N PHE A 76 15.87 -2.15 2.39
CA PHE A 76 16.84 -1.65 1.40
C PHE A 76 16.41 -1.99 -0.02
N GLY A 77 17.11 -1.42 -1.02
CA GLY A 77 16.82 -1.70 -2.43
C GLY A 77 15.43 -1.23 -2.86
N TYR A 78 14.98 -0.10 -2.35
CA TYR A 78 13.67 0.44 -2.70
C TYR A 78 13.54 0.71 -4.19
N LEU A 79 12.50 0.14 -4.80
CA LEU A 79 12.12 0.35 -6.20
C LEU A 79 10.68 0.85 -6.28
N SER A 80 10.44 1.88 -7.09
CA SER A 80 9.07 2.33 -7.36
C SER A 80 8.32 1.32 -8.23
N LEU A 81 7.17 0.87 -7.75
CA LEU A 81 6.22 0.08 -8.53
C LEU A 81 5.20 0.96 -9.28
N GLY A 82 5.34 2.29 -9.18
CA GLY A 82 4.50 3.27 -9.85
C GLY A 82 3.42 3.88 -8.96
N LYS A 83 2.40 4.44 -9.62
CA LYS A 83 1.26 5.11 -8.97
C LYS A 83 -0.02 4.33 -9.15
N LEU A 84 -0.91 4.44 -8.18
CA LEU A 84 -2.26 3.90 -8.21
C LEU A 84 -3.26 5.01 -7.92
N TYR A 85 -4.36 5.07 -8.67
CA TYR A 85 -5.53 5.89 -8.39
C TYR A 85 -6.64 4.97 -7.86
N PRO A 86 -6.91 4.95 -6.54
CA PRO A 86 -7.84 3.97 -5.97
C PRO A 86 -9.28 4.18 -6.41
N SER A 87 -9.70 5.42 -6.58
CA SER A 87 -11.07 5.77 -7.00
C SER A 87 -11.09 7.08 -7.79
N PRO A 88 -10.65 7.08 -9.07
CA PRO A 88 -10.45 8.29 -9.87
C PRO A 88 -11.74 9.04 -10.17
N GLY A 89 -12.90 8.45 -9.87
CA GLY A 89 -14.20 9.08 -10.09
C GLY A 89 -14.57 10.17 -9.10
N TYR A 90 -14.02 10.14 -7.87
CA TYR A 90 -14.43 11.10 -6.82
C TYR A 90 -13.35 11.45 -5.79
N THR A 91 -12.17 10.86 -5.81
CA THR A 91 -11.07 11.28 -4.93
C THR A 91 -9.84 11.68 -5.71
N SER A 92 -9.11 12.67 -5.18
CA SER A 92 -7.80 13.08 -5.71
C SER A 92 -6.64 12.23 -5.19
N GLU A 93 -6.92 11.15 -4.47
CA GLU A 93 -5.90 10.29 -3.88
C GLU A 93 -4.98 9.66 -4.93
N ILE A 94 -3.69 9.77 -4.70
CA ILE A 94 -2.63 9.06 -5.44
C ILE A 94 -1.86 8.22 -4.44
N ILE A 95 -1.80 6.91 -4.64
CA ILE A 95 -1.01 6.01 -3.82
C ILE A 95 0.28 5.67 -4.57
N HIS A 96 1.43 5.95 -3.94
CA HIS A 96 2.75 5.59 -4.45
C HIS A 96 3.11 4.19 -3.97
N LEU A 97 3.39 3.28 -4.89
CA LEU A 97 3.73 1.89 -4.59
C LEU A 97 5.24 1.70 -4.64
N TYR A 98 5.79 1.06 -3.62
CA TYR A 98 7.20 0.69 -3.55
C TYR A 98 7.36 -0.79 -3.23
N PHE A 99 8.48 -1.34 -3.71
CA PHE A 99 9.04 -2.62 -3.26
C PHE A 99 10.30 -2.34 -2.46
N CYS A 100 10.59 -3.18 -1.46
CA CYS A 100 11.92 -3.26 -0.85
C CYS A 100 12.19 -4.69 -0.34
N ARG A 101 13.48 -4.97 -0.06
CA ARG A 101 13.85 -6.13 0.73
C ARG A 101 13.99 -5.73 2.19
N VAL A 102 13.48 -6.57 3.09
CA VAL A 102 13.63 -6.35 4.53
C VAL A 102 15.07 -6.54 4.92
N GLU A 103 15.59 -5.58 5.68
CA GLU A 103 16.97 -5.57 6.21
C GLU A 103 17.00 -6.02 7.67
N ASN A 104 16.20 -5.38 8.52
CA ASN A 104 16.15 -5.64 9.94
C ASN A 104 14.72 -5.49 10.48
N PHE A 105 14.49 -6.03 11.68
CA PHE A 105 13.30 -5.82 12.49
C PHE A 105 13.65 -5.15 13.79
N GLY A 106 12.90 -4.14 14.20
CA GLY A 106 12.96 -3.42 15.47
C GLY A 106 11.59 -3.41 16.14
N GLU A 107 11.40 -2.47 17.04
CA GLU A 107 10.11 -2.23 17.68
C GLU A 107 9.15 -1.53 16.71
N MET A 108 7.87 -1.89 16.82
CA MET A 108 6.78 -1.19 16.13
C MET A 108 6.45 0.10 16.89
N GLU A 109 6.09 1.14 16.17
CA GLU A 109 5.71 2.45 16.72
C GLU A 109 4.45 2.96 16.00
N PRO A 110 3.31 2.19 16.04
CA PRO A 110 2.08 2.61 15.36
C PRO A 110 1.49 3.85 16.01
N ASP A 111 0.66 4.59 15.28
CA ASP A 111 -0.10 5.71 15.81
C ASP A 111 -1.08 5.26 16.92
N ASP A 112 -1.44 6.18 17.84
CA ASP A 112 -2.25 5.87 19.02
C ASP A 112 -3.65 5.29 18.69
N ASP A 113 -4.15 5.53 17.48
CA ASP A 113 -5.43 5.02 16.96
C ASP A 113 -5.29 3.82 16.03
N GLU A 114 -4.08 3.31 15.85
CA GLU A 114 -3.78 2.16 15.01
C GLU A 114 -3.59 0.88 15.85
N PHE A 115 -4.51 -0.06 15.69
CA PHE A 115 -4.44 -1.39 16.28
C PHE A 115 -4.09 -2.39 15.18
N LEU A 116 -2.77 -2.61 14.97
CA LEU A 116 -2.25 -3.40 13.87
C LEU A 116 -1.77 -4.77 14.34
N GLU A 117 -2.09 -5.79 13.56
CA GLU A 117 -1.52 -7.13 13.70
C GLU A 117 -0.67 -7.42 12.44
N VAL A 118 0.62 -7.72 12.66
CA VAL A 118 1.56 -8.00 11.56
C VAL A 118 1.54 -9.48 11.19
N GLU A 119 1.36 -9.76 9.91
CA GLU A 119 1.47 -11.11 9.35
C GLU A 119 2.59 -11.21 8.33
N ARG A 120 3.20 -12.39 8.25
CA ARG A 120 4.18 -12.74 7.20
C ARG A 120 3.56 -13.81 6.32
N ILE A 121 3.37 -13.50 5.05
CA ILE A 121 2.71 -14.39 4.10
C ILE A 121 3.67 -14.65 2.94
N PRO A 122 3.96 -15.93 2.60
CA PRO A 122 4.76 -16.27 1.42
C PRO A 122 4.20 -15.59 0.18
N LEU A 123 5.08 -15.02 -0.67
CA LEU A 123 4.65 -14.27 -1.86
C LEU A 123 3.71 -15.09 -2.76
N GLU A 124 4.03 -16.37 -2.99
CA GLU A 124 3.16 -17.25 -3.79
C GLU A 124 1.76 -17.37 -3.18
N LYS A 125 1.70 -17.52 -1.84
CA LYS A 125 0.42 -17.59 -1.14
C LYS A 125 -0.34 -16.26 -1.21
N ALA A 126 0.34 -15.14 -1.09
CA ALA A 126 -0.27 -13.82 -1.25
C ALA A 126 -0.87 -13.63 -2.66
N VAL A 127 -0.17 -14.10 -3.70
CA VAL A 127 -0.70 -14.11 -5.07
C VAL A 127 -1.96 -14.98 -5.18
N GLU A 128 -1.96 -16.19 -4.60
CA GLU A 128 -3.15 -17.04 -4.57
C GLU A 128 -4.33 -16.35 -3.87
N MET A 129 -4.09 -15.71 -2.72
CA MET A 129 -5.11 -14.98 -1.97
C MET A 129 -5.71 -13.82 -2.78
N VAL A 130 -4.88 -13.10 -3.54
CA VAL A 130 -5.36 -12.06 -4.46
C VAL A 130 -6.24 -12.66 -5.55
N LEU A 131 -5.79 -13.74 -6.19
CA LEU A 131 -6.51 -14.40 -7.28
C LEU A 131 -7.83 -15.04 -6.81
N ASN A 132 -7.89 -15.47 -5.56
CA ASN A 132 -9.09 -16.02 -4.92
C ASN A 132 -10.02 -14.96 -4.34
N ASN A 133 -9.71 -13.66 -4.50
CA ASN A 133 -10.46 -12.53 -3.93
C ASN A 133 -10.51 -12.50 -2.39
N GLU A 134 -9.51 -13.08 -1.72
CA GLU A 134 -9.37 -13.05 -0.26
C GLU A 134 -8.77 -11.72 0.24
N ILE A 135 -8.08 -10.99 -0.63
CA ILE A 135 -7.50 -9.65 -0.37
C ILE A 135 -8.23 -8.63 -1.25
N PRO A 136 -9.21 -7.88 -0.72
CA PRO A 136 -9.99 -6.92 -1.51
C PRO A 136 -9.28 -5.58 -1.76
N ASP A 137 -8.27 -5.23 -0.96
CA ASP A 137 -7.58 -3.93 -1.03
C ASP A 137 -6.80 -3.73 -2.33
N SER A 138 -7.13 -2.70 -3.09
CA SER A 138 -6.60 -2.46 -4.43
C SER A 138 -5.09 -2.18 -4.48
N LYS A 139 -4.55 -1.41 -3.51
CA LYS A 139 -3.11 -1.11 -3.45
C LYS A 139 -2.31 -2.38 -3.16
N THR A 140 -2.81 -3.21 -2.25
CA THR A 140 -2.22 -4.49 -1.88
C THR A 140 -2.21 -5.46 -3.05
N GLN A 141 -3.36 -5.69 -3.71
CA GLN A 141 -3.44 -6.53 -4.90
C GLN A 141 -2.42 -6.09 -5.97
N THR A 142 -2.42 -4.79 -6.27
CA THR A 142 -1.53 -4.24 -7.30
C THR A 142 -0.05 -4.44 -6.95
N ALA A 143 0.34 -4.17 -5.70
CA ALA A 143 1.74 -4.26 -5.28
C ALA A 143 2.21 -5.73 -5.19
N VAL A 144 1.36 -6.65 -4.68
CA VAL A 144 1.64 -8.10 -4.62
C VAL A 144 1.88 -8.65 -6.03
N LEU A 145 0.93 -8.43 -6.96
CA LEU A 145 1.03 -8.96 -8.32
C LEU A 145 2.20 -8.36 -9.08
N LYS A 146 2.45 -7.06 -8.97
CA LYS A 146 3.62 -6.42 -9.59
C LYS A 146 4.93 -6.98 -9.04
N THR A 147 5.03 -7.17 -7.72
CA THR A 147 6.22 -7.76 -7.09
C THR A 147 6.49 -9.16 -7.64
N ALA A 148 5.47 -10.03 -7.67
CA ALA A 148 5.61 -11.38 -8.19
C ALA A 148 6.05 -11.39 -9.66
N MET A 149 5.40 -10.60 -10.51
CA MET A 149 5.75 -10.53 -11.94
C MET A 149 7.14 -9.96 -12.21
N LEU A 150 7.60 -8.99 -11.42
CA LEU A 150 8.92 -8.39 -11.58
C LEU A 150 10.03 -9.34 -11.10
N LEU A 151 9.80 -10.10 -10.04
CA LEU A 151 10.70 -11.17 -9.59
C LEU A 151 10.82 -12.27 -10.63
N GLU A 152 9.70 -12.74 -11.20
CA GLU A 152 9.70 -13.76 -12.28
C GLU A 152 10.52 -13.29 -13.50
N LYS A 153 10.50 -12.00 -13.79
CA LYS A 153 11.29 -11.40 -14.88
C LYS A 153 12.74 -11.12 -14.52
N GLY A 154 13.16 -11.37 -13.28
CA GLY A 154 14.52 -11.06 -12.80
C GLY A 154 14.84 -9.57 -12.73
N ILE A 155 13.82 -8.73 -12.51
CA ILE A 155 13.98 -7.28 -12.38
C ILE A 155 14.17 -6.86 -10.90
N LEU A 156 13.64 -7.66 -9.94
CA LEU A 156 13.79 -7.49 -8.49
C LEU A 156 14.73 -8.50 -7.88
#